data_e412c2a12b6296fc3bdb32c6b0348575
#
_entry.id   e412c2a12b6296fc3bdb32c6b0348575
#
_cell.length_a   1.000
_cell.length_b   1.000
_cell.length_c   1.000
_cell.angle_alpha   90.00
_cell.angle_beta   90.00
_cell.angle_gamma   90.00
#
_symmetry.space_group_name_H-M   'P 1'
#
loop_
_entity.id
_entity.type
_entity.pdbx_description
1 polymer ?
#
loop_
_entity_poly.entity_id
_entity_poly.type
_entity_poly.pdbx_seq_one_letter_code
_entity_poly.pdbx_strand_id
1 'polypeptide(L)'
;MKKIKFLLLIFISIFFYFKSVSSAEIDIYKKIDLFGEVLEQINKNYVDEIDQSEGMDSAINGLLQSLDPYSSYMSPKTFKEMQTETSGEFGGLGIEVSMEAGVVKVISPIDDTPASKAGLKAGDYIVKINNIQVQGKSLSEAVDLMRGPVGSGIELTVRRRGEKKALTFNIIREVIQIQSVKSEILEENIGYI
;
A
#
# COMPACT_ATOMS: atom_id res chain seq x y z
N MET A 1 -10.81 18.49 72.80
CA MET A 1 -11.72 19.05 71.77
C MET A 1 -10.98 19.67 70.50
N LYS A 2 -9.90 20.44 70.67
CA LYS A 2 -9.17 21.04 69.55
C LYS A 2 -8.52 20.00 68.62
N LYS A 3 -7.94 18.91 69.13
CA LYS A 3 -7.29 17.84 68.33
C LYS A 3 -8.28 17.05 67.47
N ILE A 4 -9.51 16.83 67.97
CA ILE A 4 -10.56 16.12 67.17
C ILE A 4 -11.05 16.96 66.05
N LYS A 5 -11.21 18.28 66.19
CA LYS A 5 -11.61 19.19 65.14
C LYS A 5 -10.54 19.26 64.05
N PHE A 6 -9.25 19.19 64.41
CA PHE A 6 -8.15 19.21 63.47
C PHE A 6 -8.08 17.91 62.63
N LEU A 7 -8.30 16.73 63.28
CA LEU A 7 -8.38 15.44 62.59
C LEU A 7 -9.55 15.38 61.59
N LEU A 8 -10.70 15.96 61.98
CA LEU A 8 -11.89 15.99 61.12
C LEU A 8 -11.68 16.89 59.90
N LEU A 9 -10.94 18.00 60.02
CA LEU A 9 -10.56 18.88 58.90
C LEU A 9 -9.63 18.19 57.91
N ILE A 10 -8.67 17.40 58.39
CA ILE A 10 -7.77 16.60 57.55
C ILE A 10 -8.56 15.53 56.78
N PHE A 11 -9.50 14.85 57.45
CA PHE A 11 -10.33 13.81 56.83
C PHE A 11 -11.24 14.39 55.73
N ILE A 12 -11.82 15.58 55.95
CA ILE A 12 -12.62 16.29 54.97
C ILE A 12 -11.75 16.75 53.77
N SER A 13 -10.53 17.21 54.02
CA SER A 13 -9.59 17.59 52.97
C SER A 13 -9.19 16.41 52.08
N ILE A 14 -8.92 15.25 52.66
CA ILE A 14 -8.60 14.01 51.90
C ILE A 14 -9.81 13.54 51.08
N PHE A 15 -11.03 13.69 51.62
CA PHE A 15 -12.26 13.30 50.90
C PHE A 15 -12.53 14.20 49.66
N PHE A 16 -12.12 15.47 49.70
CA PHE A 16 -12.22 16.39 48.58
C PHE A 16 -11.17 16.12 47.49
N TYR A 17 -9.99 15.61 47.83
CA TYR A 17 -8.96 15.26 46.85
C TYR A 17 -9.33 14.03 46.01
N PHE A 18 -10.16 13.13 46.54
CA PHE A 18 -10.53 11.89 45.81
C PHE A 18 -11.61 12.06 44.72
N LYS A 19 -12.25 13.24 44.62
CA LYS A 19 -13.35 13.47 43.66
C LYS A 19 -12.96 13.99 42.30
N SER A 20 -11.67 14.20 41.96
CA SER A 20 -11.26 14.92 40.74
C SER A 20 -10.68 14.09 39.61
N VAL A 21 -10.66 12.76 39.68
CA VAL A 21 -9.97 11.95 38.66
C VAL A 21 -10.91 11.19 37.68
N SER A 22 -12.22 11.23 37.91
CA SER A 22 -13.11 10.27 37.23
C SER A 22 -13.93 10.76 36.03
N SER A 23 -13.75 12.00 35.54
CA SER A 23 -14.67 12.53 34.53
C SER A 23 -14.16 12.41 33.06
N ALA A 24 -12.86 12.44 32.86
CA ALA A 24 -12.29 12.40 31.51
C ALA A 24 -12.24 10.97 30.91
N GLU A 25 -12.01 9.97 31.77
CA GLU A 25 -11.87 8.57 31.35
C GLU A 25 -13.21 7.96 30.87
N ILE A 26 -14.31 8.37 31.51
CA ILE A 26 -15.66 7.90 31.16
C ILE A 26 -16.12 8.44 29.78
N ASP A 27 -15.64 9.58 29.37
CA ASP A 27 -16.06 10.21 28.11
C ASP A 27 -15.39 9.56 26.88
N ILE A 28 -14.15 9.12 26.99
CA ILE A 28 -13.45 8.45 25.88
C ILE A 28 -14.04 7.07 25.58
N TYR A 29 -14.36 6.28 26.63
CA TYR A 29 -14.98 4.97 26.44
C TYR A 29 -16.36 5.07 25.79
N LYS A 30 -17.18 6.05 26.18
CA LYS A 30 -18.45 6.34 25.50
C LYS A 30 -18.28 6.71 24.03
N LYS A 31 -17.20 7.40 23.67
CA LYS A 31 -16.90 7.70 22.26
C LYS A 31 -16.46 6.49 21.49
N ILE A 32 -15.72 5.57 22.12
CA ILE A 32 -15.34 4.29 21.53
C ILE A 32 -16.58 3.41 21.30
N ASP A 33 -17.48 3.33 22.30
CA ASP A 33 -18.74 2.61 22.16
C ASP A 33 -19.60 3.17 21.02
N LEU A 34 -19.75 4.50 20.95
CA LEU A 34 -20.45 5.17 19.85
C LEU A 34 -19.81 4.87 18.50
N PHE A 35 -18.49 4.85 18.43
CA PHE A 35 -17.77 4.49 17.20
C PHE A 35 -18.08 3.06 16.78
N GLY A 36 -18.11 2.12 17.73
CA GLY A 36 -18.51 0.72 17.48
C GLY A 36 -19.95 0.61 16.97
N GLU A 37 -20.89 1.34 17.59
CA GLU A 37 -22.29 1.39 17.13
C GLU A 37 -22.41 1.93 15.69
N VAL A 38 -21.65 2.97 15.33
CA VAL A 38 -21.63 3.52 13.98
C VAL A 38 -21.10 2.49 12.98
N LEU A 39 -20.01 1.78 13.29
CA LEU A 39 -19.48 0.72 12.43
C LEU A 39 -20.50 -0.41 12.24
N GLU A 40 -21.22 -0.80 13.30
CA GLU A 40 -22.26 -1.82 13.22
C GLU A 40 -23.44 -1.35 12.33
N GLN A 41 -23.84 -0.09 12.45
CA GLN A 41 -24.91 0.49 11.62
C GLN A 41 -24.50 0.55 10.14
N ILE A 42 -23.27 0.92 9.85
CA ILE A 42 -22.71 0.92 8.49
C ILE A 42 -22.76 -0.51 7.93
N ASN A 43 -22.24 -1.48 8.67
CA ASN A 43 -22.20 -2.88 8.24
C ASN A 43 -23.59 -3.49 7.98
N LYS A 44 -24.61 -3.03 8.72
CA LYS A 44 -26.00 -3.53 8.57
C LYS A 44 -26.78 -2.86 7.45
N ASN A 45 -26.54 -1.57 7.21
CA ASN A 45 -27.46 -0.74 6.42
C ASN A 45 -26.82 -0.15 5.16
N TYR A 46 -25.51 -0.25 4.98
CA TYR A 46 -24.88 0.25 3.77
C TYR A 46 -25.14 -0.69 2.59
N VAL A 47 -25.29 -0.12 1.38
CA VAL A 47 -25.73 -0.86 0.18
C VAL A 47 -24.65 -1.82 -0.34
N ASP A 48 -23.37 -1.46 -0.17
CA ASP A 48 -22.24 -2.28 -0.61
C ASP A 48 -21.58 -2.98 0.59
N GLU A 49 -20.98 -4.12 0.35
CA GLU A 49 -20.18 -4.83 1.36
C GLU A 49 -18.91 -4.03 1.67
N ILE A 50 -18.69 -3.71 2.96
CA ILE A 50 -17.55 -2.93 3.42
C ILE A 50 -16.56 -3.83 4.13
N ASP A 51 -15.28 -3.75 3.76
CA ASP A 51 -14.19 -4.32 4.54
C ASP A 51 -14.02 -3.53 5.84
N GLN A 52 -14.38 -4.16 6.95
CA GLN A 52 -14.28 -3.55 8.29
C GLN A 52 -12.84 -3.21 8.67
N SER A 53 -11.86 -3.99 8.18
CA SER A 53 -10.43 -3.73 8.44
C SER A 53 -9.99 -2.45 7.75
N GLU A 54 -10.38 -2.27 6.48
CA GLU A 54 -10.09 -1.05 5.71
C GLU A 54 -10.80 0.17 6.32
N GLY A 55 -12.03 -0.02 6.80
CA GLY A 55 -12.78 1.01 7.53
C GLY A 55 -12.06 1.47 8.81
N MET A 56 -11.50 0.53 9.57
CA MET A 56 -10.72 0.82 10.78
C MET A 56 -9.40 1.53 10.45
N ASP A 57 -8.66 1.06 9.43
CA ASP A 57 -7.43 1.70 8.96
C ASP A 57 -7.70 3.15 8.53
N SER A 58 -8.81 3.39 7.85
CA SER A 58 -9.26 4.72 7.44
C SER A 58 -9.58 5.62 8.63
N ALA A 59 -10.21 5.10 9.68
CA ALA A 59 -10.50 5.85 10.90
C ALA A 59 -9.23 6.24 11.66
N ILE A 60 -8.26 5.32 11.77
CA ILE A 60 -6.95 5.59 12.37
C ILE A 60 -6.21 6.67 11.56
N ASN A 61 -6.24 6.56 10.25
CA ASN A 61 -5.61 7.55 9.38
C ASN A 61 -6.25 8.94 9.51
N GLY A 62 -7.59 9.00 9.58
CA GLY A 62 -8.33 10.24 9.83
C GLY A 62 -7.97 10.88 11.17
N LEU A 63 -7.79 10.10 12.22
CA LEU A 63 -7.32 10.58 13.52
C LEU A 63 -5.93 11.20 13.42
N LEU A 64 -4.98 10.52 12.75
CA LEU A 64 -3.62 11.02 12.59
C LEU A 64 -3.56 12.29 11.73
N GLN A 65 -4.32 12.35 10.65
CA GLN A 65 -4.42 13.54 9.79
C GLN A 65 -4.99 14.75 10.53
N SER A 66 -5.76 14.54 11.60
CA SER A 66 -6.25 15.65 12.45
C SER A 66 -5.16 16.29 13.31
N LEU A 67 -4.01 15.64 13.47
CA LEU A 67 -2.87 16.17 14.23
C LEU A 67 -2.02 17.10 13.37
N ASP A 68 -1.62 16.62 12.18
CA ASP A 68 -0.83 17.39 11.22
C ASP A 68 -0.91 16.73 9.81
N PRO A 69 -0.55 17.44 8.73
CA PRO A 69 -0.61 16.91 7.38
C PRO A 69 0.46 15.85 7.04
N TYR A 70 1.43 15.61 7.91
CA TYR A 70 2.53 14.66 7.70
C TYR A 70 2.31 13.35 8.45
N SER A 71 1.38 13.33 9.43
CA SER A 71 1.04 12.13 10.18
C SER A 71 0.06 11.25 9.40
N SER A 72 0.44 10.00 9.16
CA SER A 72 -0.40 9.03 8.47
C SER A 72 -0.21 7.62 9.03
N TYR A 73 -1.24 6.81 8.91
CA TYR A 73 -1.17 5.38 9.20
C TYR A 73 -0.90 4.60 7.92
N MET A 74 0.00 3.66 8.00
CA MET A 74 0.24 2.69 6.95
C MET A 74 -0.09 1.30 7.45
N SER A 75 -0.96 0.59 6.75
CA SER A 75 -1.18 -0.83 7.00
C SER A 75 0.13 -1.60 6.81
N PRO A 76 0.27 -2.81 7.36
CA PRO A 76 1.47 -3.64 7.14
C PRO A 76 1.79 -3.85 5.66
N LYS A 77 0.76 -3.96 4.82
CA LYS A 77 0.90 -4.09 3.35
C LYS A 77 1.48 -2.81 2.76
N THR A 78 0.86 -1.66 3.03
CA THR A 78 1.29 -0.35 2.51
C THR A 78 2.69 0.03 2.98
N PHE A 79 3.02 -0.28 4.25
CA PHE A 79 4.36 -0.05 4.79
C PHE A 79 5.42 -0.88 4.06
N LYS A 80 5.13 -2.16 3.78
CA LYS A 80 6.03 -3.03 3.03
C LYS A 80 6.20 -2.56 1.58
N GLU A 81 5.13 -2.10 0.94
CA GLU A 81 5.18 -1.51 -0.40
C GLU A 81 6.07 -0.27 -0.42
N MET A 82 5.85 0.67 0.51
CA MET A 82 6.68 1.87 0.66
C MET A 82 8.15 1.52 0.92
N GLN A 83 8.43 0.54 1.79
CA GLN A 83 9.79 0.08 2.05
C GLN A 83 10.46 -0.47 0.79
N THR A 84 9.72 -1.24 -0.01
CA THR A 84 10.18 -1.78 -1.29
C THR A 84 10.45 -0.67 -2.29
N GLU A 85 9.56 0.31 -2.40
CA GLU A 85 9.74 1.47 -3.29
C GLU A 85 10.93 2.34 -2.87
N THR A 86 11.11 2.55 -1.56
CA THR A 86 12.22 3.34 -1.03
C THR A 86 13.58 2.63 -1.18
N SER A 87 13.60 1.30 -1.08
CA SER A 87 14.83 0.52 -1.33
C SER A 87 15.24 0.50 -2.79
N GLY A 88 14.31 0.86 -3.70
CA GLY A 88 14.55 0.81 -5.15
C GLY A 88 14.70 -0.60 -5.71
N GLU A 89 14.42 -1.63 -4.91
CA GLU A 89 14.57 -3.03 -5.28
C GLU A 89 13.24 -3.76 -5.11
N PHE A 90 12.74 -4.38 -6.15
CA PHE A 90 11.53 -5.20 -6.09
C PHE A 90 11.65 -6.43 -6.99
N GLY A 91 11.01 -7.53 -6.56
CA GLY A 91 10.89 -8.73 -7.37
C GLY A 91 9.87 -8.51 -8.49
N GLY A 92 10.35 -8.48 -9.74
CA GLY A 92 9.51 -8.17 -10.87
C GLY A 92 10.11 -8.61 -12.20
N LEU A 93 9.57 -8.05 -13.29
CA LEU A 93 9.92 -8.38 -14.66
C LEU A 93 10.78 -7.31 -15.33
N GLY A 94 10.75 -6.08 -14.80
CA GLY A 94 11.43 -4.93 -15.38
C GLY A 94 10.72 -4.42 -16.63
N ILE A 95 9.43 -4.08 -16.49
CA ILE A 95 8.63 -3.46 -17.57
C ILE A 95 7.90 -2.23 -17.04
N GLU A 96 7.84 -1.21 -17.85
CA GLU A 96 6.93 -0.09 -17.68
C GLU A 96 5.62 -0.38 -18.44
N VAL A 97 4.50 -0.22 -17.75
CA VAL A 97 3.18 -0.58 -18.29
C VAL A 97 2.15 0.52 -18.08
N SER A 98 1.15 0.53 -18.94
CA SER A 98 -0.04 1.38 -18.82
C SER A 98 -1.30 0.58 -19.12
N MET A 99 -2.46 1.13 -18.76
CA MET A 99 -3.74 0.56 -19.16
C MET A 99 -4.22 1.21 -20.46
N GLU A 100 -4.49 0.42 -21.49
CA GLU A 100 -5.07 0.87 -22.75
C GLU A 100 -6.19 -0.07 -23.19
N ALA A 101 -7.37 0.48 -23.42
CA ALA A 101 -8.57 -0.28 -23.82
C ALA A 101 -8.89 -1.50 -22.94
N GLY A 102 -8.65 -1.40 -21.62
CA GLY A 102 -8.95 -2.45 -20.64
C GLY A 102 -7.95 -3.61 -20.63
N VAL A 103 -6.80 -3.46 -21.27
CA VAL A 103 -5.68 -4.41 -21.23
C VAL A 103 -4.38 -3.69 -20.88
N VAL A 104 -3.42 -4.43 -20.36
CA VAL A 104 -2.11 -3.88 -19.99
C VAL A 104 -1.23 -3.79 -21.22
N LYS A 105 -0.77 -2.57 -21.54
CA LYS A 105 0.18 -2.29 -22.61
C LYS A 105 1.57 -2.09 -22.06
N VAL A 106 2.55 -2.76 -22.62
CA VAL A 106 3.96 -2.55 -22.35
C VAL A 106 4.39 -1.24 -23.03
N ILE A 107 4.78 -0.26 -22.23
CA ILE A 107 5.36 1.00 -22.73
C ILE A 107 6.80 0.74 -23.15
N SER A 108 7.59 0.17 -22.24
CA SER A 108 8.97 -0.21 -22.49
C SER A 108 9.41 -1.32 -21.55
N PRO A 109 10.10 -2.36 -22.01
CA PRO A 109 10.93 -3.17 -21.13
C PRO A 109 12.16 -2.36 -20.72
N ILE A 110 12.58 -2.51 -19.44
CA ILE A 110 13.82 -1.92 -18.93
C ILE A 110 14.99 -2.77 -19.43
N ASP A 111 16.06 -2.15 -19.90
CA ASP A 111 17.24 -2.86 -20.38
C ASP A 111 17.82 -3.80 -19.31
N ASP A 112 18.39 -4.91 -19.74
CA ASP A 112 19.03 -5.93 -18.90
C ASP A 112 18.12 -6.66 -17.90
N THR A 113 16.81 -6.42 -17.94
CA THR A 113 15.83 -7.07 -17.09
C THR A 113 15.29 -8.39 -17.68
N PRO A 114 14.64 -9.25 -16.87
CA PRO A 114 14.06 -10.49 -17.34
C PRO A 114 13.10 -10.34 -18.51
N ALA A 115 12.29 -9.28 -18.53
CA ALA A 115 11.34 -9.02 -19.60
C ALA A 115 12.05 -8.67 -20.92
N SER A 116 13.07 -7.83 -20.85
CA SER A 116 13.91 -7.49 -22.01
C SER A 116 14.61 -8.72 -22.58
N LYS A 117 15.25 -9.52 -21.70
CA LYS A 117 15.92 -10.78 -22.08
C LYS A 117 14.95 -11.82 -22.67
N ALA A 118 13.70 -11.86 -22.19
CA ALA A 118 12.67 -12.72 -22.75
C ALA A 118 12.14 -12.26 -24.11
N GLY A 119 12.44 -11.03 -24.53
CA GLY A 119 12.05 -10.49 -25.82
C GLY A 119 10.67 -9.81 -25.83
N LEU A 120 10.17 -9.35 -24.68
CA LEU A 120 9.06 -8.40 -24.64
C LEU A 120 9.47 -7.10 -25.34
N LYS A 121 8.50 -6.44 -25.96
CA LYS A 121 8.74 -5.21 -26.74
C LYS A 121 7.74 -4.13 -26.37
N ALA A 122 8.15 -2.89 -26.57
CA ALA A 122 7.23 -1.76 -26.50
C ALA A 122 6.04 -1.97 -27.47
N GLY A 123 4.84 -1.66 -26.98
CA GLY A 123 3.60 -1.87 -27.73
C GLY A 123 3.00 -3.27 -27.65
N ASP A 124 3.58 -4.19 -26.87
CA ASP A 124 2.96 -5.46 -26.55
C ASP A 124 1.75 -5.27 -25.62
N TYR A 125 0.70 -6.07 -25.84
CA TYR A 125 -0.49 -6.08 -24.99
C TYR A 125 -0.55 -7.38 -24.21
N ILE A 126 -0.42 -7.29 -22.88
CA ILE A 126 -0.53 -8.45 -21.99
C ILE A 126 -2.02 -8.74 -21.79
N VAL A 127 -2.46 -9.89 -22.25
CA VAL A 127 -3.86 -10.32 -22.19
C VAL A 127 -4.12 -11.34 -21.10
N LYS A 128 -3.09 -12.11 -20.68
CA LYS A 128 -3.17 -13.04 -19.55
C LYS A 128 -1.87 -13.03 -18.75
N ILE A 129 -2.02 -13.27 -17.45
CA ILE A 129 -0.94 -13.47 -16.47
C ILE A 129 -1.25 -14.76 -15.73
N ASN A 130 -0.39 -15.79 -15.81
CA ASN A 130 -0.60 -17.12 -15.22
C ASN A 130 -2.02 -17.67 -15.50
N ASN A 131 -2.45 -17.64 -16.75
CA ASN A 131 -3.83 -18.02 -17.17
C ASN A 131 -4.98 -17.10 -16.68
N ILE A 132 -4.72 -16.10 -15.87
CA ILE A 132 -5.71 -15.11 -15.43
C ILE A 132 -5.87 -14.06 -16.53
N GLN A 133 -7.10 -13.81 -16.96
CA GLN A 133 -7.41 -12.72 -17.90
C GLN A 133 -7.14 -11.38 -17.25
N VAL A 134 -6.49 -10.48 -17.99
CA VAL A 134 -6.20 -9.10 -17.53
C VAL A 134 -7.39 -8.18 -17.78
N GLN A 135 -8.20 -8.46 -18.78
CA GLN A 135 -9.36 -7.65 -19.13
C GLN A 135 -10.33 -7.47 -17.94
N GLY A 136 -10.70 -6.25 -17.65
CA GLY A 136 -11.58 -5.89 -16.53
C GLY A 136 -10.87 -5.67 -15.20
N LYS A 137 -9.55 -5.87 -15.13
CA LYS A 137 -8.73 -5.55 -13.96
C LYS A 137 -8.20 -4.13 -14.03
N SER A 138 -7.94 -3.55 -12.87
CA SER A 138 -7.19 -2.29 -12.75
C SER A 138 -5.70 -2.50 -13.07
N LEU A 139 -4.99 -1.41 -13.33
CA LEU A 139 -3.54 -1.48 -13.54
C LEU A 139 -2.82 -2.01 -12.29
N SER A 140 -3.24 -1.59 -11.10
CA SER A 140 -2.67 -2.05 -9.83
C SER A 140 -2.83 -3.56 -9.66
N GLU A 141 -4.03 -4.11 -9.87
CA GLU A 141 -4.26 -5.56 -9.79
C GLU A 141 -3.40 -6.35 -10.79
N ALA A 142 -3.24 -5.83 -11.99
CA ALA A 142 -2.40 -6.48 -13.00
C ALA A 142 -0.90 -6.42 -12.62
N VAL A 143 -0.44 -5.30 -12.07
CA VAL A 143 0.93 -5.14 -11.54
C VAL A 143 1.18 -6.08 -10.37
N ASP A 144 0.22 -6.20 -9.44
CA ASP A 144 0.31 -7.12 -8.30
C ASP A 144 0.45 -8.58 -8.75
N LEU A 145 -0.27 -8.98 -9.81
CA LEU A 145 -0.12 -10.31 -10.41
C LEU A 145 1.27 -10.51 -11.09
N MET A 146 1.84 -9.46 -11.63
CA MET A 146 3.17 -9.51 -12.26
C MET A 146 4.30 -9.50 -11.24
N ARG A 147 4.15 -8.82 -10.11
CA ARG A 147 5.08 -8.86 -8.97
C ARG A 147 5.06 -10.21 -8.28
N GLY A 148 6.09 -10.50 -7.51
CA GLY A 148 6.16 -11.71 -6.69
C GLY A 148 7.57 -12.01 -6.18
N PRO A 149 7.76 -13.13 -5.49
CA PRO A 149 9.07 -13.50 -4.96
C PRO A 149 10.11 -13.63 -6.06
N VAL A 150 11.31 -13.11 -5.78
CA VAL A 150 12.48 -13.29 -6.66
C VAL A 150 12.73 -14.77 -6.89
N GLY A 151 13.07 -15.16 -8.12
CA GLY A 151 13.28 -16.53 -8.54
C GLY A 151 12.00 -17.28 -8.89
N SER A 152 10.80 -16.72 -8.66
CA SER A 152 9.54 -17.35 -9.06
C SER A 152 9.24 -17.14 -10.54
N GLY A 153 8.65 -18.17 -11.19
CA GLY A 153 8.22 -18.11 -12.58
C GLY A 153 6.89 -17.39 -12.77
N ILE A 154 6.73 -16.79 -13.93
CA ILE A 154 5.46 -16.20 -14.41
C ILE A 154 5.30 -16.48 -15.89
N GLU A 155 4.07 -16.78 -16.31
CA GLU A 155 3.70 -16.90 -17.71
C GLU A 155 2.90 -15.67 -18.16
N LEU A 156 3.34 -15.00 -19.21
CA LEU A 156 2.62 -13.90 -19.86
C LEU A 156 2.11 -14.31 -21.22
N THR A 157 0.81 -14.14 -21.48
CA THR A 157 0.25 -14.23 -22.83
C THR A 157 0.10 -12.84 -23.41
N VAL A 158 0.71 -12.60 -24.54
CA VAL A 158 0.87 -11.27 -25.13
C VAL A 158 0.32 -11.24 -26.55
N ARG A 159 -0.36 -10.17 -26.91
CA ARG A 159 -0.73 -9.81 -28.28
C ARG A 159 0.23 -8.74 -28.81
N ARG A 160 0.89 -9.02 -29.92
CA ARG A 160 1.82 -8.10 -30.58
C ARG A 160 1.26 -7.70 -31.95
N ARG A 161 1.35 -6.43 -32.30
CA ARG A 161 0.91 -5.93 -33.61
C ARG A 161 1.74 -6.60 -34.70
N GLY A 162 1.07 -7.13 -35.73
CA GLY A 162 1.70 -7.87 -36.81
C GLY A 162 1.80 -9.38 -36.60
N GLU A 163 1.62 -9.87 -35.37
CA GLU A 163 1.59 -11.31 -35.10
C GLU A 163 0.16 -11.86 -35.19
N LYS A 164 -0.02 -12.95 -35.91
CA LYS A 164 -1.34 -13.61 -36.06
C LYS A 164 -1.78 -14.35 -34.82
N LYS A 165 -0.83 -14.87 -34.06
CA LYS A 165 -1.07 -15.64 -32.83
C LYS A 165 -0.61 -14.89 -31.60
N ALA A 166 -1.20 -15.20 -30.45
CA ALA A 166 -0.67 -14.73 -29.18
C ALA A 166 0.69 -15.39 -28.90
N LEU A 167 1.58 -14.62 -28.30
CA LEU A 167 2.91 -15.06 -27.88
C LEU A 167 2.86 -15.41 -26.41
N THR A 168 3.58 -16.44 -25.99
CA THR A 168 3.73 -16.83 -24.59
C THR A 168 5.17 -16.62 -24.15
N PHE A 169 5.34 -15.92 -23.03
CA PHE A 169 6.64 -15.65 -22.43
C PHE A 169 6.67 -16.26 -21.01
N ASN A 170 7.63 -17.14 -20.78
CA ASN A 170 7.93 -17.65 -19.44
C ASN A 170 9.12 -16.88 -18.88
N ILE A 171 8.92 -16.16 -17.80
CA ILE A 171 9.91 -15.24 -17.25
C ILE A 171 10.14 -15.59 -15.78
N ILE A 172 11.38 -15.55 -15.34
CA ILE A 172 11.73 -15.67 -13.93
C ILE A 172 11.85 -14.26 -13.35
N ARG A 173 11.19 -14.00 -12.23
CA ARG A 173 11.28 -12.72 -11.54
C ARG A 173 12.67 -12.53 -10.94
N GLU A 174 13.25 -11.38 -11.17
CA GLU A 174 14.53 -10.97 -10.59
C GLU A 174 14.35 -9.70 -9.75
N VAL A 175 15.36 -9.36 -8.96
CA VAL A 175 15.44 -8.04 -8.33
C VAL A 175 15.58 -6.99 -9.43
N ILE A 176 14.62 -6.08 -9.52
CA ILE A 176 14.68 -4.96 -10.47
C ILE A 176 15.22 -3.74 -9.73
N GLN A 177 16.37 -3.27 -10.14
CA GLN A 177 16.97 -2.02 -9.64
C GLN A 177 16.70 -0.92 -10.65
N ILE A 178 16.01 0.12 -10.21
CA ILE A 178 15.81 1.31 -11.04
C ILE A 178 17.01 2.22 -10.85
N GLN A 179 17.86 2.32 -11.87
CA GLN A 179 18.92 3.32 -11.89
C GLN A 179 18.34 4.67 -12.26
N SER A 180 18.09 5.51 -11.25
CA SER A 180 17.57 6.86 -11.45
C SER A 180 18.59 7.81 -12.08
N VAL A 181 19.87 7.46 -12.01
CA VAL A 181 20.99 8.24 -12.57
C VAL A 181 21.88 7.30 -13.37
N LYS A 182 22.12 7.64 -14.63
CA LYS A 182 23.15 6.98 -15.44
C LYS A 182 24.29 7.97 -15.65
N SER A 183 25.51 7.50 -15.50
CA SER A 183 26.72 8.30 -15.78
C SER A 183 27.64 7.52 -16.70
N GLU A 184 28.18 8.19 -17.69
CA GLU A 184 29.20 7.61 -18.57
C GLU A 184 30.27 8.66 -18.87
N ILE A 185 31.46 8.21 -19.18
CA ILE A 185 32.53 9.09 -19.63
C ILE A 185 32.53 9.05 -21.16
N LEU A 186 32.14 10.17 -21.78
CA LEU A 186 32.20 10.38 -23.21
C LEU A 186 33.53 11.00 -23.54
N GLU A 187 34.33 10.36 -24.39
CA GLU A 187 35.69 10.79 -24.70
C GLU A 187 36.56 10.98 -23.43
N GLU A 188 37.85 11.13 -23.53
CA GLU A 188 38.80 11.00 -22.41
C GLU A 188 38.56 11.95 -21.20
N ASN A 189 37.68 12.96 -21.30
CA ASN A 189 37.51 13.96 -20.23
C ASN A 189 36.07 14.52 -20.06
N ILE A 190 35.05 13.98 -20.71
CA ILE A 190 33.68 14.50 -20.61
C ILE A 190 32.82 13.51 -19.83
N GLY A 191 32.41 13.87 -18.59
CA GLY A 191 31.42 13.13 -17.82
C GLY A 191 30.01 13.51 -18.27
N TYR A 192 29.18 12.52 -18.62
CA TYR A 192 27.76 12.68 -18.89
C TYR A 192 26.97 12.06 -17.73
N ILE A 193 25.99 12.80 -17.22
CA ILE A 193 25.07 12.35 -16.14
C ILE A 193 23.64 12.58 -16.62
#